data_f8dcf408b8a145bf656a8d25e934b7a6
#
_entry.id   f8dcf408b8a145bf656a8d25e934b7a6
#
_cell.length_a   1.000
_cell.length_b   1.000
_cell.length_c   1.000
_cell.angle_alpha   90.00
_cell.angle_beta   90.00
_cell.angle_gamma   90.00
#
_symmetry.space_group_name_H-M   'P 1'
#
loop_
_entity.id
_entity.type
_entity.pdbx_description
1 polymer ?
#
loop_
_entity_poly.entity_id
_entity_poly.type
_entity_poly.pdbx_seq_one_letter_code
_entity_poly.pdbx_strand_id
1 'polypeptide(L)'
;MTPKETLRKWIDAFNKADLETISDLYADHAINHQVANEPVEGKLAIKQMFATEFAAAEMTCIPENIFEDGEWVILEWKDPKGLRGCGFFHIQNDKIIFQRGYWDKLSFLKLNNLPLS
;
A
#
# COMPACT_ATOMS: atom_id res chain seq x y z
N MET A 1 15.43 -1.67 12.22
CA MET A 1 14.74 -2.71 11.41
C MET A 1 15.28 -2.72 9.99
N THR A 2 15.19 -3.84 9.32
CA THR A 2 15.45 -3.87 7.88
C THR A 2 14.24 -3.31 7.13
N PRO A 3 14.41 -2.83 5.88
CA PRO A 3 13.26 -2.41 5.07
C PRO A 3 12.20 -3.49 4.93
N LYS A 4 12.61 -4.74 4.80
CA LYS A 4 11.68 -5.88 4.71
C LYS A 4 10.85 -6.04 5.97
N GLU A 5 11.44 -5.84 7.14
CA GLU A 5 10.70 -5.89 8.42
C GLU A 5 9.70 -4.74 8.53
N THR A 6 10.06 -3.55 8.07
CA THR A 6 9.13 -2.41 8.03
C THR A 6 7.95 -2.72 7.11
N LEU A 7 8.22 -3.33 5.94
CA LEU A 7 7.14 -3.74 5.03
C LEU A 7 6.22 -4.78 5.68
N ARG A 8 6.75 -5.74 6.42
CA ARG A 8 5.93 -6.74 7.11
C ARG A 8 4.98 -6.09 8.13
N LYS A 9 5.45 -5.07 8.83
CA LYS A 9 4.59 -4.28 9.73
C LYS A 9 3.49 -3.56 8.96
N TRP A 10 3.83 -3.04 7.77
CA TRP A 10 2.86 -2.38 6.91
C TRP A 10 1.75 -3.36 6.47
N ILE A 11 2.14 -4.56 6.03
CA ILE A 11 1.18 -5.59 5.61
C ILE A 11 0.25 -5.95 6.77
N ASP A 12 0.81 -6.15 7.96
CA ASP A 12 0.02 -6.51 9.14
C ASP A 12 -0.98 -5.40 9.51
N ALA A 13 -0.52 -4.14 9.52
CA ALA A 13 -1.37 -2.99 9.81
C ALA A 13 -2.46 -2.83 8.75
N PHE A 14 -2.12 -3.00 7.48
CA PHE A 14 -3.08 -2.93 6.38
C PHE A 14 -4.17 -3.99 6.55
N ASN A 15 -3.79 -5.22 6.85
CA ASN A 15 -4.73 -6.34 6.97
C ASN A 15 -5.63 -6.23 8.20
N LYS A 16 -5.20 -5.50 9.21
CA LYS A 16 -5.99 -5.23 10.42
C LYS A 16 -6.78 -3.92 10.34
N ALA A 17 -6.64 -3.17 9.24
CA ALA A 17 -7.17 -1.82 9.11
C ALA A 17 -6.74 -0.94 10.28
N ASP A 18 -5.49 -1.08 10.71
CA ASP A 18 -4.91 -0.34 11.83
C ASP A 18 -4.38 1.01 11.32
N LEU A 19 -5.26 2.00 11.29
CA LEU A 19 -4.97 3.32 10.72
C LEU A 19 -3.79 4.01 11.40
N GLU A 20 -3.71 3.97 12.71
CA GLU A 20 -2.64 4.65 13.43
C GLU A 20 -1.28 4.01 13.15
N THR A 21 -1.19 2.69 13.20
CA THR A 21 0.06 2.00 12.94
C THR A 21 0.52 2.19 11.50
N ILE A 22 -0.39 2.02 10.52
CA ILE A 22 0.01 2.14 9.12
C ILE A 22 0.47 3.56 8.79
N SER A 23 -0.23 4.58 9.29
CA SER A 23 0.16 5.96 9.01
C SER A 23 1.48 6.33 9.68
N ASP A 24 1.78 5.76 10.84
CA ASP A 24 3.06 6.02 11.53
C ASP A 24 4.26 5.40 10.81
N LEU A 25 4.03 4.48 9.89
CA LEU A 25 5.12 3.90 9.08
C LEU A 25 5.58 4.83 7.95
N TYR A 26 4.85 5.91 7.68
CA TYR A 26 5.20 6.88 6.63
C TYR A 26 5.95 8.07 7.21
N ALA A 27 6.97 8.54 6.47
CA ALA A 27 7.63 9.80 6.81
C ALA A 27 6.69 10.98 6.55
N ASP A 28 6.96 12.13 7.20
CA ASP A 28 6.09 13.30 7.11
C ASP A 28 5.85 13.77 5.66
N HIS A 29 6.88 13.68 4.81
CA HIS A 29 6.81 14.12 3.41
C HIS A 29 6.74 12.96 2.43
N ALA A 30 6.27 11.80 2.87
CA ALA A 30 6.15 10.62 2.02
C ALA A 30 5.19 10.85 0.86
N ILE A 31 5.43 10.12 -0.23
CA ILE A 31 4.56 10.09 -1.39
C ILE A 31 4.07 8.66 -1.59
N ASN A 32 2.76 8.50 -1.74
CA ASN A 32 2.14 7.22 -2.09
C ASN A 32 1.47 7.37 -3.45
N HIS A 33 2.06 6.77 -4.46
CA HIS A 33 1.56 6.84 -5.83
C HIS A 33 1.06 5.48 -6.29
N GLN A 34 -0.24 5.28 -6.21
CA GLN A 34 -0.88 4.17 -6.90
C GLN A 34 -1.04 4.61 -8.34
N VAL A 35 -0.32 3.97 -9.27
CA VAL A 35 -0.16 4.48 -10.65
C VAL A 35 -1.50 4.64 -11.38
N ALA A 36 -2.53 3.86 -11.00
CA ALA A 36 -3.87 3.98 -11.53
C ALA A 36 -4.57 5.30 -11.12
N ASN A 37 -4.04 6.02 -10.14
CA ASN A 37 -4.62 7.24 -9.57
C ASN A 37 -3.55 8.32 -9.44
N GLU A 38 -3.94 9.52 -9.01
CA GLU A 38 -3.01 10.61 -8.75
C GLU A 38 -2.17 10.33 -7.49
N PRO A 39 -0.93 10.82 -7.41
CA PRO A 39 -0.11 10.67 -6.22
C PRO A 39 -0.74 11.35 -5.00
N VAL A 40 -0.55 10.75 -3.83
CA VAL A 40 -0.96 11.33 -2.56
C VAL A 40 0.29 11.74 -1.81
N GLU A 41 0.40 13.02 -1.46
CA GLU A 41 1.61 13.59 -0.87
C GLU A 41 1.40 13.97 0.59
N GLY A 42 2.33 13.55 1.44
CA GLY A 42 2.37 13.86 2.86
C GLY A 42 1.63 12.86 3.72
N LYS A 43 2.15 12.67 4.93
CA LYS A 43 1.63 11.69 5.89
C LYS A 43 0.14 11.91 6.22
N LEU A 44 -0.28 13.17 6.39
CA LEU A 44 -1.67 13.47 6.73
C LEU A 44 -2.63 13.06 5.59
N ALA A 45 -2.26 13.38 4.35
CA ALA A 45 -3.07 13.01 3.18
C ALA A 45 -3.10 11.49 2.99
N ILE A 46 -1.97 10.83 3.22
CA ILE A 46 -1.89 9.36 3.14
C ILE A 46 -2.76 8.72 4.22
N LYS A 47 -2.74 9.25 5.43
CA LYS A 47 -3.60 8.77 6.52
C LYS A 47 -5.08 8.92 6.14
N GLN A 48 -5.45 10.07 5.58
CA GLN A 48 -6.83 10.31 5.12
C GLN A 48 -7.25 9.32 4.03
N MET A 49 -6.34 9.03 3.11
CA MET A 49 -6.58 8.03 2.07
C MET A 49 -6.91 6.66 2.68
N PHE A 50 -6.08 6.18 3.62
CA PHE A 50 -6.34 4.91 4.28
C PHE A 50 -7.61 4.92 5.11
N ALA A 51 -7.91 6.03 5.80
CA ALA A 51 -9.15 6.15 6.57
C ALA A 51 -10.37 5.96 5.67
N THR A 52 -10.36 6.57 4.49
CA THR A 52 -11.42 6.44 3.50
C THR A 52 -11.53 5.00 2.98
N GLU A 53 -10.39 4.39 2.63
CA GLU A 53 -10.38 3.03 2.10
C GLU A 53 -10.82 2.00 3.14
N PHE A 54 -10.34 2.10 4.36
CA PHE A 54 -10.70 1.18 5.45
C PHE A 54 -12.18 1.28 5.82
N ALA A 55 -12.75 2.49 5.73
CA ALA A 55 -14.18 2.68 5.99
C ALA A 55 -15.06 2.13 4.87
N ALA A 56 -14.54 2.10 3.64
CA ALA A 56 -15.31 1.69 2.46
C ALA A 56 -15.38 0.18 2.28
N ALA A 57 -14.36 -0.57 2.69
CA ALA A 57 -14.29 -2.00 2.43
C ALA A 57 -13.28 -2.70 3.33
N GLU A 58 -13.48 -4.00 3.53
CA GLU A 58 -12.44 -4.86 4.07
C GLU A 58 -11.46 -5.14 2.94
N MET A 59 -10.18 -4.87 3.21
CA MET A 59 -9.12 -5.12 2.24
C MET A 59 -8.09 -6.07 2.83
N THR A 60 -7.64 -7.01 2.04
CA THR A 60 -6.64 -7.98 2.45
C THR A 60 -5.52 -8.03 1.42
N CYS A 61 -4.31 -7.83 1.89
CA CYS A 61 -3.10 -7.98 1.09
C CYS A 61 -2.47 -9.34 1.43
N ILE A 62 -2.41 -10.22 0.44
CA ILE A 62 -1.78 -11.53 0.59
C ILE A 62 -0.44 -11.46 -0.11
N PRO A 63 0.69 -11.42 0.62
CA PRO A 63 1.99 -11.33 -0.03
C PRO A 63 2.33 -12.64 -0.73
N GLU A 64 2.76 -12.53 -1.99
CA GLU A 64 3.23 -13.68 -2.76
C GLU A 64 4.75 -13.72 -2.78
N ASN A 65 5.39 -12.58 -2.99
CA ASN A 65 6.85 -12.46 -2.97
C ASN A 65 7.24 -11.11 -2.40
N ILE A 66 8.33 -11.09 -1.66
CA ILE A 66 8.92 -9.86 -1.11
C ILE A 66 10.41 -9.88 -1.47
N PHE A 67 10.84 -8.87 -2.20
CA PHE A 67 12.23 -8.71 -2.62
C PHE A 67 12.82 -7.47 -1.98
N GLU A 68 14.01 -7.58 -1.40
CA GLU A 68 14.71 -6.47 -0.77
C GLU A 68 15.99 -6.15 -1.54
N ASP A 69 16.18 -4.86 -1.84
CA ASP A 69 17.38 -4.38 -2.51
C ASP A 69 17.76 -3.04 -1.88
N GLY A 70 18.72 -3.06 -0.96
CA GLY A 70 19.12 -1.88 -0.22
C GLY A 70 17.96 -1.30 0.57
N GLU A 71 17.62 -0.05 0.31
CA GLU A 71 16.51 0.64 0.97
C GLU A 71 15.16 0.37 0.30
N TRP A 72 15.16 -0.34 -0.81
CA TRP A 72 13.94 -0.64 -1.55
C TRP A 72 13.42 -2.04 -1.22
N VAL A 73 12.09 -2.15 -1.12
CA VAL A 73 11.41 -3.44 -0.98
C VAL A 73 10.32 -3.50 -2.02
N ILE A 74 10.23 -4.63 -2.70
CA ILE A 74 9.19 -4.87 -3.70
C ILE A 74 8.26 -5.94 -3.15
N LEU A 75 6.97 -5.62 -3.09
CA LEU A 75 5.92 -6.53 -2.64
C LEU A 75 5.08 -6.93 -3.84
N GLU A 76 5.06 -8.21 -4.16
CA GLU A 76 4.10 -8.77 -5.09
C GLU A 76 2.97 -9.37 -4.27
N TRP A 77 1.74 -8.96 -4.55
CA TRP A 77 0.58 -9.32 -3.73
C TRP A 77 -0.61 -9.74 -4.57
N LYS A 78 -1.55 -10.38 -3.90
CA LYS A 78 -2.89 -10.65 -4.43
C LYS A 78 -3.91 -10.35 -3.35
N ASP A 79 -5.17 -10.19 -3.73
CA ASP A 79 -6.27 -10.10 -2.79
C ASP A 79 -7.14 -11.37 -2.87
N PRO A 80 -8.11 -11.55 -1.95
CA PRO A 80 -8.97 -12.74 -1.97
C PRO A 80 -9.84 -12.88 -3.22
N LYS A 81 -10.07 -11.79 -3.96
CA LYS A 81 -10.89 -11.81 -5.19
C LYS A 81 -10.09 -12.14 -6.43
N GLY A 82 -8.76 -12.27 -6.29
CA GLY A 82 -7.89 -12.61 -7.41
C GLY A 82 -7.20 -11.43 -8.08
N LEU A 83 -7.42 -10.20 -7.61
CA LEU A 83 -6.64 -9.07 -8.10
C LEU A 83 -5.20 -9.23 -7.67
N ARG A 84 -4.26 -8.96 -8.57
CA ARG A 84 -2.83 -9.05 -8.31
C ARG A 84 -2.15 -7.73 -8.62
N GLY A 85 -1.09 -7.44 -7.91
CA GLY A 85 -0.32 -6.23 -8.14
C GLY A 85 1.05 -6.30 -7.50
N CYS A 86 1.79 -5.21 -7.63
CA CYS A 86 3.06 -5.07 -6.97
C CYS A 86 3.26 -3.64 -6.50
N GLY A 87 4.00 -3.49 -5.42
CA GLY A 87 4.33 -2.19 -4.85
C GLY A 87 5.82 -2.07 -4.60
N PHE A 88 6.34 -0.89 -4.88
CA PHE A 88 7.73 -0.52 -4.61
C PHE A 88 7.73 0.43 -3.42
N PHE A 89 8.50 0.08 -2.38
CA PHE A 89 8.59 0.89 -1.16
C PHE A 89 10.02 1.33 -0.96
N HIS A 90 10.25 2.64 -0.90
CA HIS A 90 11.55 3.19 -0.52
C HIS A 90 11.49 3.53 0.96
N ILE A 91 12.34 2.87 1.75
CA ILE A 91 12.28 2.94 3.22
C ILE A 91 13.62 3.45 3.75
N GLN A 92 13.57 4.51 4.56
CA GLN A 92 14.74 5.08 5.23
C GLN A 92 14.39 5.30 6.70
N ASN A 93 15.31 4.95 7.60
CA ASN A 93 15.13 5.15 9.05
C ASN A 93 13.81 4.58 9.54
N ASP A 94 13.48 3.36 9.07
CA ASP A 94 12.25 2.64 9.44
C ASP A 94 10.95 3.33 8.99
N LYS A 95 11.04 4.28 8.05
CA LYS A 95 9.88 5.00 7.51
C LYS A 95 9.83 4.88 6.00
N ILE A 96 8.61 4.76 5.49
CA ILE A 96 8.36 4.76 4.05
C ILE A 96 8.44 6.22 3.59
N ILE A 97 9.36 6.52 2.67
CA ILE A 97 9.48 7.86 2.11
C ILE A 97 8.84 7.94 0.73
N PHE A 98 8.68 6.81 0.05
CA PHE A 98 8.03 6.76 -1.25
C PHE A 98 7.46 5.37 -1.47
N GLN A 99 6.25 5.32 -2.05
CA GLN A 99 5.57 4.07 -2.42
C GLN A 99 4.97 4.24 -3.79
N ARG A 100 5.15 3.24 -4.66
CA ARG A 100 4.53 3.21 -5.97
C ARG A 100 3.89 1.85 -6.18
N GLY A 101 2.58 1.84 -6.43
CA GLY A 101 1.83 0.62 -6.61
C GLY A 101 1.34 0.46 -8.04
N TYR A 102 1.41 -0.76 -8.57
CA TYR A 102 0.93 -1.12 -9.90
C TYR A 102 -0.13 -2.20 -9.79
N TRP A 103 -1.31 -1.90 -10.29
CA TRP A 103 -2.41 -2.85 -10.37
C TRP A 103 -3.36 -2.41 -11.48
N ASP A 104 -4.12 -3.36 -12.03
CA ASP A 104 -5.01 -3.07 -13.14
C ASP A 104 -6.34 -2.51 -12.66
N LYS A 105 -6.59 -1.26 -12.98
CA LYS A 105 -7.79 -0.55 -12.55
C LYS A 105 -9.06 -1.17 -13.12
N LEU A 106 -9.04 -1.60 -14.38
CA LEU A 106 -10.20 -2.24 -14.99
C LEU A 106 -10.57 -3.53 -14.27
N SER A 107 -9.57 -4.37 -13.97
CA SER A 107 -9.80 -5.59 -13.20
C SER A 107 -10.38 -5.30 -11.82
N PHE A 108 -9.84 -4.28 -11.14
CA PHE A 108 -10.34 -3.85 -9.83
C PHE A 108 -11.82 -3.46 -9.90
N LEU A 109 -12.18 -2.63 -10.89
CA LEU A 109 -13.55 -2.18 -11.05
C LEU A 109 -14.51 -3.34 -11.32
N LYS A 110 -14.11 -4.26 -12.20
CA LYS A 110 -14.93 -5.45 -12.52
C LYS A 110 -15.10 -6.37 -11.33
N LEU A 111 -14.02 -6.67 -10.61
CA LEU A 111 -14.06 -7.58 -9.45
C LEU A 111 -14.92 -7.02 -8.31
N ASN A 112 -15.01 -5.71 -8.20
CA ASN A 112 -15.77 -5.04 -7.15
C ASN A 112 -17.13 -4.50 -7.61
N ASN A 113 -17.54 -4.82 -8.84
CA ASN A 113 -18.82 -4.40 -9.43
C ASN A 113 -19.00 -2.88 -9.40
N LEU A 114 -17.92 -2.15 -9.73
CA LEU A 114 -17.91 -0.69 -9.76
C LEU A 114 -18.05 -0.18 -11.19
N PRO A 115 -18.54 1.07 -11.38
CA PRO A 115 -18.67 1.65 -12.72
C PRO A 115 -17.30 1.70 -13.42
N LEU A 116 -17.31 1.42 -14.76
CA LEU A 116 -16.09 1.39 -15.56
C LEU A 116 -15.70 2.77 -16.12
N SER A 117 -16.46 3.78 -15.85
CA SER A 117 -16.18 5.15 -16.32
C SER A 117 -15.94 6.09 -15.16
#